data_aa34feff4d359a97476c9ddae9bd47ab
#
_entry.id   aa34feff4d359a97476c9ddae9bd47ab
#
_cell.length_a   1.000
_cell.length_b   1.000
_cell.length_c   1.000
_cell.angle_alpha   90.00
_cell.angle_beta   90.00
_cell.angle_gamma   90.00
#
_symmetry.space_group_name_H-M   'P 1'
#
loop_
_entity.id
_entity.type
_entity.pdbx_description
1 polymer ?
#
loop_
_entity_poly.entity_id
_entity_poly.type
_entity_poly.pdbx_seq_one_letter_code
_entity_poly.pdbx_strand_id
1 'polypeptide(L)'
;MTTATAQANPNIAFIKYWGNRDNTLRLPMNGSISMNLDGLCTHTTVSFQHSLAFDQLIINGHEVTGTGLNRVSYVLDIIRGMANIYDRAEVMTENNFPSGAGIASSASAFAALALAGSKAAGLNLSEAELSRLARRGSGSASRSIPDGFVEWQVGTTDEDSFAFSIAPADHWQLVDCVAIVSASHKKTGSSEGHTIASTSPLQAARVADAPRRLDICRNAILNCDFNAFASIVELDSDAMHAVMMTSTPALHYWKPASLEVMNCVRSWRAEGISACYTVDAGPNVHVLCLETEAQVVDKRLREIQGVENVLVARAGGPAQIVKNGD
;
A
#
# COMPACT_ATOMS: atom_id res chain seq x y z
N MET A 1 -19.19 10.38 -23.89
CA MET A 1 -18.16 10.43 -22.84
C MET A 1 -18.67 9.69 -21.63
N THR A 2 -17.93 8.70 -21.18
CA THR A 2 -18.25 7.99 -19.94
C THR A 2 -17.18 8.32 -18.93
N THR A 3 -17.57 8.90 -17.80
CA THR A 3 -16.68 9.41 -16.76
C THR A 3 -17.07 8.81 -15.42
N ALA A 4 -16.09 8.44 -14.62
CA ALA A 4 -16.31 8.02 -13.24
C ALA A 4 -15.18 8.50 -12.36
N THR A 5 -15.50 8.80 -11.10
CA THR A 5 -14.53 9.16 -10.06
C THR A 5 -14.59 8.11 -8.96
N ALA A 6 -13.42 7.65 -8.52
CA ALA A 6 -13.30 6.76 -7.38
C ALA A 6 -12.31 7.31 -6.35
N GLN A 7 -12.56 6.97 -5.10
CA GLN A 7 -11.66 7.20 -3.97
C GLN A 7 -11.10 5.87 -3.48
N ALA A 8 -9.81 5.86 -3.12
CA ALA A 8 -9.20 4.73 -2.42
C ALA A 8 -8.19 5.22 -1.38
N ASN A 9 -8.06 4.47 -0.30
CA ASN A 9 -7.12 4.73 0.77
C ASN A 9 -5.78 4.03 0.50
N PRO A 10 -4.62 4.61 0.84
CA PRO A 10 -3.38 3.86 0.91
C PRO A 10 -3.48 2.78 1.99
N ASN A 11 -2.58 1.81 1.97
CA ASN A 11 -2.53 0.78 2.99
C ASN A 11 -1.13 0.63 3.56
N ILE A 12 -1.04 0.25 4.83
CA ILE A 12 0.22 -0.14 5.47
C ILE A 12 0.26 -1.65 5.70
N ALA A 13 1.28 -2.30 5.16
CA ALA A 13 1.44 -3.73 5.33
C ALA A 13 2.03 -4.09 6.70
N PHE A 14 1.45 -5.10 7.35
CA PHE A 14 1.90 -5.77 8.56
C PHE A 14 2.79 -6.95 8.21
N ILE A 15 2.31 -7.80 7.30
CA ILE A 15 3.11 -8.82 6.62
C ILE A 15 3.42 -8.32 5.22
N LYS A 16 4.69 -8.09 4.94
CA LYS A 16 5.17 -7.35 3.77
C LYS A 16 5.16 -8.19 2.49
N TYR A 17 4.67 -7.60 1.43
CA TYR A 17 4.90 -8.04 0.06
C TYR A 17 6.29 -7.56 -0.40
N TRP A 18 7.19 -8.52 -0.71
CA TRP A 18 8.50 -8.22 -1.28
C TRP A 18 9.00 -9.35 -2.17
N GLY A 19 9.21 -9.02 -3.44
CA GLY A 19 9.56 -9.97 -4.50
C GLY A 19 8.36 -10.47 -5.30
N ASN A 20 8.53 -10.52 -6.62
CA ASN A 20 7.59 -11.11 -7.57
C ASN A 20 8.13 -12.44 -8.09
N ARG A 21 7.27 -13.44 -8.22
CA ARG A 21 7.56 -14.64 -9.02
C ARG A 21 7.20 -14.43 -10.49
N ASP A 22 6.28 -13.49 -10.79
CA ASP A 22 5.95 -13.00 -12.13
C ASP A 22 5.85 -11.48 -12.10
N ASN A 23 6.74 -10.80 -12.82
CA ASN A 23 6.80 -9.35 -12.86
C ASN A 23 5.72 -8.74 -13.75
N THR A 24 5.27 -9.44 -14.80
CA THR A 24 4.24 -8.96 -15.72
C THR A 24 2.86 -8.97 -15.06
N LEU A 25 2.54 -10.09 -14.43
CA LEU A 25 1.30 -10.27 -13.67
C LEU A 25 1.39 -9.69 -12.25
N ARG A 26 2.58 -9.31 -11.78
CA ARG A 26 2.89 -8.90 -10.41
C ARG A 26 2.42 -9.94 -9.38
N LEU A 27 2.60 -11.23 -9.71
CA LEU A 27 2.30 -12.29 -8.76
C LEU A 27 3.35 -12.29 -7.66
N PRO A 28 2.95 -12.26 -6.37
CA PRO A 28 3.88 -12.13 -5.27
C PRO A 28 4.59 -13.45 -4.95
N MET A 29 5.76 -13.38 -4.35
CA MET A 29 6.45 -14.56 -3.81
C MET A 29 5.82 -15.07 -2.51
N ASN A 30 5.17 -14.20 -1.75
CA ASN A 30 4.46 -14.52 -0.50
C ASN A 30 3.20 -13.67 -0.35
N GLY A 31 2.23 -14.19 0.39
CA GLY A 31 1.04 -13.43 0.79
C GLY A 31 1.39 -12.25 1.70
N SER A 32 0.46 -11.33 1.88
CA SER A 32 0.66 -10.14 2.71
C SER A 32 -0.62 -9.70 3.39
N ILE A 33 -0.51 -9.05 4.55
CA ILE A 33 -1.64 -8.49 5.30
C ILE A 33 -1.38 -7.00 5.53
N SER A 34 -2.42 -6.18 5.43
CA SER A 34 -2.36 -4.73 5.63
C SER A 34 -3.62 -4.18 6.28
N MET A 35 -3.56 -2.92 6.67
CA MET A 35 -4.70 -2.09 7.05
C MET A 35 -4.79 -0.91 6.09
N ASN A 36 -6.00 -0.59 5.61
CA ASN A 36 -6.24 0.65 4.89
C ASN A 36 -6.16 1.83 5.85
N LEU A 37 -5.75 2.99 5.37
CA LEU A 37 -5.49 4.17 6.18
C LEU A 37 -6.55 5.25 5.91
N ASP A 38 -7.50 5.43 6.83
CA ASP A 38 -8.52 6.49 6.76
C ASP A 38 -7.90 7.87 6.96
N GLY A 39 -8.53 8.89 6.36
CA GLY A 39 -8.04 10.27 6.38
C GLY A 39 -6.95 10.56 5.33
N LEU A 40 -6.33 9.53 4.79
CA LEU A 40 -5.41 9.61 3.66
C LEU A 40 -6.09 8.99 2.44
N CYS A 41 -6.26 9.75 1.36
CA CYS A 41 -6.98 9.23 0.19
C CYS A 41 -6.42 9.74 -1.13
N THR A 42 -6.68 8.97 -2.17
CA THR A 42 -6.49 9.35 -3.57
C THR A 42 -7.83 9.36 -4.26
N HIS A 43 -8.16 10.47 -4.91
CA HIS A 43 -9.28 10.60 -5.82
C HIS A 43 -8.77 10.46 -7.25
N THR A 44 -9.38 9.59 -8.03
CA THR A 44 -9.04 9.42 -9.45
C THR A 44 -10.29 9.49 -10.30
N THR A 45 -10.28 10.41 -11.27
CA THR A 45 -11.30 10.53 -12.31
C THR A 45 -10.75 9.96 -13.61
N VAL A 46 -11.50 9.08 -14.25
CA VAL A 46 -11.21 8.52 -15.57
C VAL A 46 -12.32 8.93 -16.53
N SER A 47 -11.93 9.52 -17.66
CA SER A 47 -12.85 9.97 -18.72
C SER A 47 -12.40 9.41 -20.07
N PHE A 48 -13.14 8.45 -20.63
CA PHE A 48 -12.87 7.94 -21.98
C PHE A 48 -13.43 8.90 -23.05
N GLN A 49 -12.58 9.30 -24.00
CA GLN A 49 -12.88 10.35 -24.97
C GLN A 49 -12.42 9.94 -26.37
N HIS A 50 -13.33 9.97 -27.33
CA HIS A 50 -13.05 9.65 -28.75
C HIS A 50 -12.10 10.64 -29.43
N SER A 51 -12.02 11.88 -28.91
CA SER A 51 -11.19 12.96 -29.46
C SER A 51 -9.71 12.85 -29.08
N LEU A 52 -9.35 12.01 -28.12
CA LEU A 52 -7.97 11.90 -27.67
C LEU A 52 -7.18 10.93 -28.56
N ALA A 53 -5.98 11.36 -29.00
CA ALA A 53 -5.05 10.51 -29.73
C ALA A 53 -4.26 9.56 -28.81
N PHE A 54 -4.01 9.99 -27.56
CA PHE A 54 -3.25 9.25 -26.54
C PHE A 54 -3.90 9.44 -25.16
N ASP A 55 -3.59 8.52 -24.25
CA ASP A 55 -3.97 8.69 -22.83
C ASP A 55 -3.23 9.89 -22.22
N GLN A 56 -3.89 10.59 -21.32
CA GLN A 56 -3.36 11.72 -20.58
C GLN A 56 -3.42 11.43 -19.07
N LEU A 57 -2.40 11.86 -18.34
CA LEU A 57 -2.33 11.70 -16.89
C LEU A 57 -1.97 13.02 -16.23
N ILE A 58 -2.82 13.47 -15.32
CA ILE A 58 -2.63 14.67 -14.50
C ILE A 58 -2.64 14.24 -13.04
N ILE A 59 -1.55 14.54 -12.31
CA ILE A 59 -1.43 14.25 -10.87
C ILE A 59 -1.25 15.57 -10.12
N ASN A 60 -2.18 15.88 -9.19
CA ASN A 60 -2.19 17.10 -8.40
C ASN A 60 -2.03 18.36 -9.29
N GLY A 61 -2.73 18.41 -10.43
CA GLY A 61 -2.71 19.50 -11.38
C GLY A 61 -1.49 19.55 -12.31
N HIS A 62 -0.58 18.58 -12.25
CA HIS A 62 0.61 18.52 -13.10
C HIS A 62 0.51 17.35 -14.10
N GLU A 63 0.77 17.65 -15.38
CA GLU A 63 0.85 16.61 -16.40
C GLU A 63 2.04 15.65 -16.15
N VAL A 64 1.79 14.34 -16.26
CA VAL A 64 2.77 13.28 -16.06
C VAL A 64 2.92 12.46 -17.33
N THR A 65 4.17 12.32 -17.78
CA THR A 65 4.54 11.55 -18.98
C THR A 65 5.50 10.41 -18.65
N GLY A 66 5.96 9.66 -19.66
CA GLY A 66 6.96 8.61 -19.52
C GLY A 66 6.47 7.44 -18.68
N THR A 67 7.29 6.95 -17.77
CA THR A 67 7.02 5.71 -17.00
C THR A 67 5.73 5.77 -16.19
N GLY A 68 5.37 6.94 -15.65
CA GLY A 68 4.13 7.12 -14.88
C GLY A 68 2.90 6.91 -15.77
N LEU A 69 2.85 7.61 -16.90
CA LEU A 69 1.77 7.48 -17.89
C LEU A 69 1.72 6.05 -18.46
N ASN A 70 2.85 5.46 -18.81
CA ASN A 70 2.90 4.10 -19.36
C ASN A 70 2.28 3.06 -18.44
N ARG A 71 2.48 3.18 -17.12
CA ARG A 71 1.87 2.28 -16.13
C ARG A 71 0.35 2.47 -16.05
N VAL A 72 -0.13 3.70 -16.14
CA VAL A 72 -1.57 4.01 -16.15
C VAL A 72 -2.20 3.47 -17.45
N SER A 73 -1.60 3.77 -18.62
CA SER A 73 -2.08 3.27 -19.91
C SER A 73 -2.13 1.75 -19.96
N TYR A 74 -1.16 1.06 -19.37
CA TYR A 74 -1.18 -0.41 -19.28
C TYR A 74 -2.43 -0.94 -18.57
N VAL A 75 -2.85 -0.33 -17.45
CA VAL A 75 -4.09 -0.72 -16.74
C VAL A 75 -5.32 -0.36 -17.56
N LEU A 76 -5.31 0.82 -18.21
CA LEU A 76 -6.41 1.23 -19.10
C LEU A 76 -6.53 0.31 -20.32
N ASP A 77 -5.43 -0.21 -20.87
CA ASP A 77 -5.45 -1.17 -22.00
C ASP A 77 -6.10 -2.50 -21.59
N ILE A 78 -5.87 -2.96 -20.35
CA ILE A 78 -6.58 -4.13 -19.81
C ILE A 78 -8.09 -3.84 -19.72
N ILE A 79 -8.47 -2.69 -19.18
CA ILE A 79 -9.88 -2.27 -19.06
C ILE A 79 -10.51 -2.16 -20.45
N ARG A 80 -9.85 -1.53 -21.43
CA ARG A 80 -10.31 -1.43 -22.82
C ARG A 80 -10.56 -2.80 -23.44
N GLY A 81 -9.63 -3.73 -23.23
CA GLY A 81 -9.79 -5.11 -23.69
C GLY A 81 -11.01 -5.82 -23.09
N MET A 82 -11.24 -5.63 -21.78
CA MET A 82 -12.40 -6.22 -21.10
C MET A 82 -13.72 -5.62 -21.55
N ALA A 83 -13.75 -4.30 -21.80
CA ALA A 83 -14.96 -3.57 -22.20
C ALA A 83 -15.19 -3.52 -23.73
N ASN A 84 -14.22 -4.00 -24.53
CA ASN A 84 -14.22 -3.90 -25.99
C ASN A 84 -14.42 -2.45 -26.50
N ILE A 85 -13.70 -1.49 -25.88
CA ILE A 85 -13.67 -0.08 -26.27
C ILE A 85 -12.28 0.32 -26.73
N TYR A 86 -12.20 1.38 -27.54
CA TYR A 86 -10.93 1.83 -28.15
C TYR A 86 -10.54 3.27 -27.75
N ASP A 87 -11.45 3.97 -27.10
CA ASP A 87 -11.26 5.38 -26.70
C ASP A 87 -10.05 5.54 -25.78
N ARG A 88 -9.33 6.64 -25.94
CA ARG A 88 -8.28 7.03 -25.03
C ARG A 88 -8.88 7.73 -23.81
N ALA A 89 -8.12 7.75 -22.72
CA ALA A 89 -8.62 8.29 -21.47
C ALA A 89 -7.79 9.48 -20.99
N GLU A 90 -8.49 10.48 -20.44
CA GLU A 90 -7.91 11.46 -19.53
C GLU A 90 -8.08 10.92 -18.11
N VAL A 91 -6.97 10.90 -17.37
CA VAL A 91 -6.91 10.47 -15.96
C VAL A 91 -6.45 11.64 -15.12
N MET A 92 -7.30 12.11 -14.22
CA MET A 92 -6.98 13.11 -13.21
C MET A 92 -6.93 12.44 -11.84
N THR A 93 -5.82 12.62 -11.12
CA THR A 93 -5.59 12.02 -9.81
C THR A 93 -5.14 13.10 -8.82
N GLU A 94 -5.73 13.09 -7.63
CA GLU A 94 -5.40 14.00 -6.53
C GLU A 94 -5.19 13.20 -5.24
N ASN A 95 -4.10 13.52 -4.52
CA ASN A 95 -3.80 12.96 -3.21
C ASN A 95 -3.89 14.06 -2.16
N ASN A 96 -4.50 13.79 -1.02
CA ASN A 96 -4.50 14.71 0.13
C ASN A 96 -3.27 14.54 1.04
N PHE A 97 -2.29 13.73 0.65
CA PHE A 97 -1.06 13.46 1.38
C PHE A 97 0.17 13.54 0.47
N PRO A 98 1.39 13.74 1.02
CA PRO A 98 2.60 13.90 0.22
C PRO A 98 2.92 12.65 -0.60
N SER A 99 3.05 12.80 -1.92
CA SER A 99 3.47 11.74 -2.83
C SER A 99 4.97 11.44 -2.63
N GLY A 100 5.34 10.15 -2.58
CA GLY A 100 6.74 9.74 -2.49
C GLY A 100 7.33 9.68 -1.08
N ALA A 101 6.59 10.11 -0.05
CA ALA A 101 7.01 10.07 1.35
C ALA A 101 7.03 8.64 1.98
N GLY A 102 6.93 7.57 1.17
CA GLY A 102 6.87 6.20 1.69
C GLY A 102 5.48 5.76 2.13
N ILE A 103 4.49 6.64 2.07
CA ILE A 103 3.08 6.33 2.29
C ILE A 103 2.53 5.80 0.98
N ALA A 104 2.52 4.53 0.77
CA ALA A 104 2.03 3.73 -0.36
C ALA A 104 1.09 4.42 -1.39
N SER A 105 1.42 5.66 -1.85
CA SER A 105 0.58 6.47 -2.76
C SER A 105 0.24 5.75 -4.07
N SER A 106 1.12 4.88 -4.54
CA SER A 106 0.81 4.05 -5.71
C SER A 106 -0.26 2.99 -5.41
N ALA A 107 -0.47 2.59 -4.15
CA ALA A 107 -1.50 1.61 -3.81
C ALA A 107 -2.90 2.22 -3.97
N SER A 108 -3.17 3.35 -3.34
CA SER A 108 -4.44 4.06 -3.48
C SER A 108 -4.68 4.54 -4.91
N ALA A 109 -3.65 5.06 -5.59
CA ALA A 109 -3.79 5.57 -6.97
C ALA A 109 -4.23 4.47 -7.95
N PHE A 110 -3.60 3.29 -7.92
CA PHE A 110 -4.00 2.20 -8.82
C PHE A 110 -5.27 1.48 -8.39
N ALA A 111 -5.64 1.50 -7.11
CA ALA A 111 -6.94 1.02 -6.66
C ALA A 111 -8.07 1.96 -7.16
N ALA A 112 -7.93 3.26 -6.99
CA ALA A 112 -8.88 4.24 -7.49
C ALA A 112 -8.96 4.21 -9.03
N LEU A 113 -7.82 4.10 -9.73
CA LEU A 113 -7.78 3.96 -11.20
C LEU A 113 -8.52 2.71 -11.67
N ALA A 114 -8.30 1.56 -11.04
CA ALA A 114 -8.96 0.32 -11.42
C ALA A 114 -10.48 0.43 -11.29
N LEU A 115 -10.96 1.01 -10.17
CA LEU A 115 -12.39 1.17 -9.93
C LEU A 115 -13.01 2.23 -10.83
N ALA A 116 -12.42 3.44 -10.93
CA ALA A 116 -12.93 4.52 -11.78
C ALA A 116 -12.91 4.14 -13.25
N GLY A 117 -11.80 3.57 -13.73
CA GLY A 117 -11.65 3.15 -15.12
C GLY A 117 -12.64 2.06 -15.52
N SER A 118 -12.83 1.05 -14.66
CA SER A 118 -13.82 -0.01 -14.90
C SER A 118 -15.24 0.56 -14.97
N LYS A 119 -15.61 1.45 -14.03
CA LYS A 119 -16.93 2.09 -14.05
C LYS A 119 -17.12 3.01 -15.25
N ALA A 120 -16.14 3.81 -15.61
CA ALA A 120 -16.18 4.66 -16.81
C ALA A 120 -16.30 3.83 -18.11
N ALA A 121 -15.73 2.63 -18.15
CA ALA A 121 -15.85 1.70 -19.26
C ALA A 121 -17.17 0.89 -19.26
N GLY A 122 -18.05 1.09 -18.28
CA GLY A 122 -19.33 0.37 -18.15
C GLY A 122 -19.20 -1.05 -17.60
N LEU A 123 -18.04 -1.43 -17.05
CA LEU A 123 -17.81 -2.74 -16.43
C LEU A 123 -18.39 -2.78 -15.01
N ASN A 124 -18.85 -3.96 -14.61
CA ASN A 124 -19.29 -4.23 -13.25
C ASN A 124 -18.48 -5.40 -12.67
N LEU A 125 -17.25 -5.09 -12.27
CA LEU A 125 -16.30 -6.06 -11.74
C LEU A 125 -16.58 -6.34 -10.26
N SER A 126 -16.38 -7.60 -9.85
CA SER A 126 -16.37 -8.01 -8.45
C SER A 126 -15.14 -7.43 -7.73
N GLU A 127 -15.15 -7.43 -6.39
CA GLU A 127 -14.02 -7.00 -5.58
C GLU A 127 -12.73 -7.77 -5.91
N ALA A 128 -12.82 -9.09 -6.10
CA ALA A 128 -11.68 -9.92 -6.49
C ALA A 128 -11.12 -9.54 -7.87
N GLU A 129 -11.97 -9.24 -8.85
CA GLU A 129 -11.55 -8.79 -10.18
C GLU A 129 -10.90 -7.40 -10.12
N LEU A 130 -11.47 -6.47 -9.36
CA LEU A 130 -10.89 -5.14 -9.12
C LEU A 130 -9.53 -5.25 -8.42
N SER A 131 -9.42 -6.10 -7.41
CA SER A 131 -8.16 -6.37 -6.71
C SER A 131 -7.07 -6.89 -7.66
N ARG A 132 -7.41 -7.84 -8.53
CA ARG A 132 -6.49 -8.34 -9.58
C ARG A 132 -6.10 -7.24 -10.57
N LEU A 133 -7.05 -6.45 -11.03
CA LEU A 133 -6.79 -5.33 -11.95
C LEU A 133 -5.87 -4.27 -11.31
N ALA A 134 -6.15 -3.85 -10.08
CA ALA A 134 -5.32 -2.90 -9.33
C ALA A 134 -3.88 -3.42 -9.14
N ARG A 135 -3.72 -4.72 -8.84
CA ARG A 135 -2.42 -5.40 -8.72
C ARG A 135 -1.55 -5.21 -9.97
N ARG A 136 -2.13 -5.25 -11.16
CA ARG A 136 -1.41 -5.09 -12.44
C ARG A 136 -0.72 -3.73 -12.54
N GLY A 137 -1.30 -2.71 -11.97
CA GLY A 137 -0.71 -1.37 -11.89
C GLY A 137 0.32 -1.25 -10.76
N SER A 138 0.00 -1.75 -9.57
CA SER A 138 0.87 -1.78 -8.39
C SER A 138 0.48 -2.96 -7.50
N GLY A 139 1.42 -3.85 -7.16
CA GLY A 139 1.11 -5.04 -6.38
C GLY A 139 0.34 -4.74 -5.08
N SER A 140 0.81 -3.76 -4.30
CA SER A 140 0.15 -3.34 -3.06
C SER A 140 -1.26 -2.75 -3.26
N ALA A 141 -1.61 -2.29 -4.48
CA ALA A 141 -2.93 -1.72 -4.76
C ALA A 141 -4.05 -2.77 -4.66
N SER A 142 -3.73 -4.06 -4.82
CA SER A 142 -4.68 -5.14 -4.59
C SER A 142 -5.37 -5.03 -3.23
N ARG A 143 -4.62 -4.61 -2.18
CA ARG A 143 -5.10 -4.51 -0.81
C ARG A 143 -5.83 -3.21 -0.48
N SER A 144 -5.79 -2.20 -1.37
CA SER A 144 -6.56 -0.97 -1.22
C SER A 144 -7.96 -1.04 -1.85
N ILE A 145 -8.37 -2.19 -2.39
CA ILE A 145 -9.71 -2.42 -2.92
C ILE A 145 -10.66 -2.89 -1.81
N PRO A 146 -10.36 -3.97 -1.03
CA PRO A 146 -11.26 -4.43 0.03
C PRO A 146 -11.26 -3.52 1.25
N ASP A 147 -12.22 -3.76 2.17
CA ASP A 147 -12.41 -3.02 3.41
C ASP A 147 -11.43 -3.40 4.52
N GLY A 148 -10.98 -2.44 5.29
CA GLY A 148 -10.39 -2.61 6.62
C GLY A 148 -9.05 -3.33 6.65
N PHE A 149 -9.03 -4.47 7.32
CA PHE A 149 -7.87 -5.36 7.42
C PHE A 149 -7.91 -6.35 6.27
N VAL A 150 -6.88 -6.34 5.45
CA VAL A 150 -6.91 -7.00 4.14
C VAL A 150 -5.75 -7.97 3.98
N GLU A 151 -6.06 -9.19 3.55
CA GLU A 151 -5.07 -10.18 3.15
C GLU A 151 -5.03 -10.31 1.63
N TRP A 152 -3.84 -10.30 1.05
CA TRP A 152 -3.59 -10.67 -0.33
C TRP A 152 -3.03 -12.08 -0.36
N GLN A 153 -3.83 -13.03 -0.82
CA GLN A 153 -3.39 -14.41 -1.01
C GLN A 153 -2.44 -14.54 -2.21
N VAL A 154 -1.43 -15.35 -2.04
CA VAL A 154 -0.35 -15.49 -3.03
C VAL A 154 -0.86 -16.02 -4.37
N GLY A 155 -1.83 -16.92 -4.34
CA GLY A 155 -2.36 -17.61 -5.50
C GLY A 155 -1.31 -18.39 -6.30
N THR A 156 -1.67 -19.01 -7.39
CA THR A 156 -0.79 -19.69 -8.33
C THR A 156 -0.86 -19.08 -9.73
N THR A 157 -1.98 -18.49 -10.07
CA THR A 157 -2.30 -17.87 -11.37
C THR A 157 -2.71 -16.40 -11.19
N ASP A 158 -3.09 -15.73 -12.28
CA ASP A 158 -3.68 -14.39 -12.24
C ASP A 158 -5.05 -14.40 -11.56
N GLU A 159 -5.82 -15.48 -11.75
CA GLU A 159 -7.21 -15.59 -11.29
C GLU A 159 -7.33 -15.79 -9.78
N ASP A 160 -6.41 -16.54 -9.16
CA ASP A 160 -6.47 -16.90 -7.75
C ASP A 160 -5.59 -16.02 -6.84
N SER A 161 -4.88 -15.02 -7.41
CA SER A 161 -4.06 -14.06 -6.65
C SER A 161 -4.77 -12.71 -6.53
N PHE A 162 -5.56 -12.53 -5.47
CA PHE A 162 -6.33 -11.32 -5.15
C PHE A 162 -6.34 -11.06 -3.65
N ALA A 163 -6.73 -9.86 -3.26
CA ALA A 163 -6.89 -9.48 -1.86
C ALA A 163 -8.37 -9.51 -1.45
N PHE A 164 -8.61 -9.78 -0.18
CA PHE A 164 -9.92 -9.84 0.44
C PHE A 164 -9.86 -9.30 1.88
N SER A 165 -10.97 -8.77 2.38
CA SER A 165 -11.09 -8.32 3.76
C SER A 165 -11.11 -9.51 4.71
N ILE A 166 -10.27 -9.47 5.76
CA ILE A 166 -10.28 -10.44 6.87
C ILE A 166 -11.03 -9.89 8.08
N ALA A 167 -11.16 -8.57 8.17
CA ALA A 167 -11.98 -7.89 9.16
C ALA A 167 -12.29 -6.47 8.68
N PRO A 168 -13.49 -5.92 8.99
CA PRO A 168 -13.86 -4.55 8.63
C PRO A 168 -13.03 -3.51 9.40
N ALA A 169 -13.06 -2.26 8.95
CA ALA A 169 -12.26 -1.18 9.52
C ALA A 169 -12.55 -0.91 11.00
N ASP A 170 -13.77 -1.13 11.45
CA ASP A 170 -14.22 -0.92 12.83
C ASP A 170 -13.96 -2.12 13.77
N HIS A 171 -13.42 -3.23 13.24
CA HIS A 171 -13.14 -4.45 14.01
C HIS A 171 -12.15 -4.21 15.16
N TRP A 172 -11.11 -3.44 14.92
CA TRP A 172 -10.06 -3.17 15.90
C TRP A 172 -9.59 -1.73 15.83
N GLN A 173 -9.65 -1.02 16.93
CA GLN A 173 -9.30 0.40 17.01
C GLN A 173 -7.77 0.60 16.97
N LEU A 174 -7.16 0.31 15.82
CA LEU A 174 -5.76 0.58 15.55
C LEU A 174 -5.59 1.95 14.88
N VAL A 175 -4.50 2.61 15.24
CA VAL A 175 -4.06 3.89 14.68
C VAL A 175 -2.64 3.73 14.16
N ASP A 176 -2.36 4.28 13.00
CA ASP A 176 -1.02 4.43 12.42
C ASP A 176 -0.56 5.88 12.60
N CYS A 177 0.45 6.09 13.45
CA CYS A 177 1.17 7.35 13.59
C CYS A 177 2.42 7.29 12.71
N VAL A 178 2.36 7.85 11.50
CA VAL A 178 3.44 7.80 10.54
C VAL A 178 4.49 8.87 10.84
N ALA A 179 5.63 8.48 11.39
CA ALA A 179 6.76 9.38 11.62
C ALA A 179 7.46 9.70 10.30
N ILE A 180 7.29 10.92 9.81
CA ILE A 180 7.96 11.42 8.60
C ILE A 180 9.39 11.83 8.95
N VAL A 181 10.33 11.02 8.54
CA VAL A 181 11.78 11.23 8.71
C VAL A 181 12.37 11.93 7.47
N SER A 182 11.67 11.82 6.34
CA SER A 182 12.06 12.49 5.12
C SER A 182 10.91 12.56 4.12
N ALA A 183 10.66 13.74 3.60
CA ALA A 183 9.74 13.96 2.49
C ALA A 183 10.42 13.82 1.11
N SER A 184 11.73 13.57 1.03
CA SER A 184 12.46 13.48 -0.23
C SER A 184 12.15 12.18 -0.98
N HIS A 185 12.10 12.27 -2.32
CA HIS A 185 11.95 11.08 -3.16
C HIS A 185 13.13 10.12 -2.98
N LYS A 186 12.81 8.84 -2.82
CA LYS A 186 13.79 7.76 -2.72
C LYS A 186 14.47 7.52 -4.07
N LYS A 187 15.78 7.21 -4.04
CA LYS A 187 16.57 6.93 -5.23
C LYS A 187 16.09 5.69 -5.99
N THR A 188 15.72 4.64 -5.27
CA THR A 188 15.24 3.37 -5.83
C THR A 188 13.78 3.16 -5.44
N GLY A 189 12.91 3.00 -6.44
CA GLY A 189 11.49 2.73 -6.24
C GLY A 189 11.23 1.28 -5.78
N SER A 190 10.09 1.04 -5.11
CA SER A 190 9.72 -0.31 -4.68
C SER A 190 9.59 -1.29 -5.85
N SER A 191 9.15 -0.84 -7.02
CA SER A 191 9.03 -1.72 -8.22
C SER A 191 10.36 -2.30 -8.66
N GLU A 192 11.44 -1.51 -8.63
CA GLU A 192 12.79 -1.99 -8.91
C GLU A 192 13.29 -2.92 -7.80
N GLY A 193 13.04 -2.57 -6.54
CA GLY A 193 13.41 -3.40 -5.40
C GLY A 193 12.78 -4.81 -5.45
N HIS A 194 11.53 -4.93 -5.91
CA HIS A 194 10.89 -6.24 -6.08
C HIS A 194 11.64 -7.15 -7.06
N THR A 195 12.24 -6.61 -8.12
CA THR A 195 12.95 -7.41 -9.14
C THR A 195 14.26 -7.98 -8.64
N ILE A 196 14.91 -7.31 -7.69
CA ILE A 196 16.21 -7.74 -7.14
C ILE A 196 16.09 -8.52 -5.83
N ALA A 197 14.90 -8.68 -5.28
CA ALA A 197 14.68 -9.39 -4.02
C ALA A 197 15.27 -10.83 -4.02
N SER A 198 15.18 -11.53 -5.18
CA SER A 198 15.70 -12.89 -5.34
C SER A 198 17.23 -12.97 -5.31
N THR A 199 17.95 -11.86 -5.41
CA THR A 199 19.40 -11.83 -5.31
C THR A 199 19.90 -11.93 -3.86
N SER A 200 19.02 -11.69 -2.88
CA SER A 200 19.34 -11.85 -1.47
C SER A 200 19.37 -13.32 -1.05
N PRO A 201 20.43 -13.78 -0.36
CA PRO A 201 20.48 -15.14 0.19
C PRO A 201 19.42 -15.40 1.26
N LEU A 202 18.79 -14.35 1.82
CA LEU A 202 17.76 -14.47 2.86
C LEU A 202 16.35 -14.59 2.30
N GLN A 203 16.11 -14.27 1.02
CA GLN A 203 14.77 -14.22 0.46
C GLN A 203 14.05 -15.57 0.50
N ALA A 204 14.74 -16.66 0.17
CA ALA A 204 14.14 -17.99 0.16
C ALA A 204 13.62 -18.39 1.56
N ALA A 205 14.41 -18.17 2.60
CA ALA A 205 14.00 -18.45 3.99
C ALA A 205 12.85 -17.54 4.44
N ARG A 206 12.88 -16.25 4.06
CA ARG A 206 11.80 -15.31 4.36
C ARG A 206 10.49 -15.74 3.71
N VAL A 207 10.52 -16.17 2.46
CA VAL A 207 9.32 -16.64 1.73
C VAL A 207 8.80 -17.96 2.34
N ALA A 208 9.67 -18.89 2.68
CA ALA A 208 9.28 -20.17 3.27
C ALA A 208 8.58 -20.01 4.63
N ASP A 209 8.97 -19.00 5.43
CA ASP A 209 8.35 -18.72 6.74
C ASP A 209 7.10 -17.80 6.65
N ALA A 210 6.80 -17.24 5.48
CA ALA A 210 5.67 -16.31 5.32
C ALA A 210 4.30 -16.90 5.73
N PRO A 211 3.95 -18.17 5.44
CA PRO A 211 2.68 -18.74 5.88
C PRO A 211 2.49 -18.68 7.40
N ARG A 212 3.53 -19.02 8.18
CA ARG A 212 3.49 -18.94 9.65
C ARG A 212 3.25 -17.50 10.13
N ARG A 213 3.93 -16.52 9.53
CA ARG A 213 3.76 -15.10 9.90
C ARG A 213 2.38 -14.57 9.53
N LEU A 214 1.84 -14.98 8.38
CA LEU A 214 0.47 -14.65 7.97
C LEU A 214 -0.55 -15.19 8.98
N ASP A 215 -0.42 -16.45 9.38
CA ASP A 215 -1.35 -17.07 10.33
C ASP A 215 -1.31 -16.39 11.71
N ILE A 216 -0.12 -16.08 12.23
CA ILE A 216 0.02 -15.37 13.51
C ILE A 216 -0.61 -13.96 13.39
N CYS A 217 -0.30 -13.21 12.33
CA CYS A 217 -0.81 -11.86 12.15
C CYS A 217 -2.33 -11.84 11.99
N ARG A 218 -2.89 -12.75 11.16
CA ARG A 218 -4.34 -12.89 10.96
C ARG A 218 -5.05 -13.19 12.28
N ASN A 219 -4.55 -14.16 13.04
CA ASN A 219 -5.12 -14.53 14.34
C ASN A 219 -5.02 -13.39 15.35
N ALA A 220 -3.89 -12.66 15.37
CA ALA A 220 -3.72 -11.50 16.24
C ALA A 220 -4.73 -10.40 15.92
N ILE A 221 -4.99 -10.12 14.63
CA ILE A 221 -6.01 -9.15 14.21
C ILE A 221 -7.39 -9.63 14.66
N LEU A 222 -7.78 -10.86 14.32
CA LEU A 222 -9.12 -11.40 14.62
C LEU A 222 -9.43 -11.45 16.12
N ASN A 223 -8.41 -11.64 16.97
CA ASN A 223 -8.55 -11.69 18.42
C ASN A 223 -8.17 -10.37 19.12
N CYS A 224 -7.80 -9.32 18.38
CA CYS A 224 -7.30 -8.05 18.91
C CYS A 224 -6.12 -8.24 19.90
N ASP A 225 -5.25 -9.23 19.66
CA ASP A 225 -4.07 -9.53 20.48
C ASP A 225 -2.90 -8.63 20.06
N PHE A 226 -2.75 -7.49 20.75
CA PHE A 226 -1.70 -6.52 20.42
C PHE A 226 -0.29 -7.07 20.64
N ASN A 227 -0.05 -7.94 21.60
CA ASN A 227 1.29 -8.46 21.88
C ASN A 227 1.78 -9.41 20.78
N ALA A 228 0.92 -10.34 20.35
CA ALA A 228 1.20 -11.21 19.21
C ALA A 228 1.36 -10.40 17.92
N PHE A 229 0.47 -9.42 17.71
CA PHE A 229 0.51 -8.50 16.57
C PHE A 229 1.83 -7.72 16.51
N ALA A 230 2.21 -7.03 17.59
CA ALA A 230 3.42 -6.23 17.65
C ALA A 230 4.68 -7.05 17.33
N SER A 231 4.76 -8.23 17.94
CA SER A 231 5.92 -9.12 17.76
C SER A 231 6.07 -9.58 16.31
N ILE A 232 4.97 -9.95 15.64
CA ILE A 232 5.05 -10.48 14.28
C ILE A 232 5.22 -9.39 13.22
N VAL A 233 4.63 -8.21 13.45
CA VAL A 233 4.73 -7.06 12.53
C VAL A 233 6.15 -6.52 12.50
N GLU A 234 6.80 -6.34 13.66
CA GLU A 234 8.19 -5.89 13.73
C GLU A 234 9.13 -6.93 13.10
N LEU A 235 8.95 -8.22 13.43
CA LEU A 235 9.76 -9.29 12.86
C LEU A 235 9.67 -9.32 11.33
N ASP A 236 8.48 -9.19 10.75
CA ASP A 236 8.33 -9.24 9.29
C ASP A 236 8.92 -8.00 8.61
N SER A 237 8.76 -6.81 9.23
CA SER A 237 9.40 -5.57 8.78
C SER A 237 10.92 -5.71 8.75
N ASP A 238 11.52 -6.16 9.85
CA ASP A 238 12.96 -6.31 9.97
C ASP A 238 13.49 -7.39 9.01
N ALA A 239 12.76 -8.50 8.83
CA ALA A 239 13.13 -9.55 7.89
C ALA A 239 13.09 -9.05 6.42
N MET A 240 12.12 -8.21 6.06
CA MET A 240 12.09 -7.59 4.73
C MET A 240 13.30 -6.68 4.51
N HIS A 241 13.65 -5.84 5.48
CA HIS A 241 14.80 -4.95 5.37
C HIS A 241 16.14 -5.72 5.37
N ALA A 242 16.23 -6.85 6.07
CA ALA A 242 17.38 -7.74 5.97
C ALA A 242 17.59 -8.27 4.53
N VAL A 243 16.50 -8.65 3.85
CA VAL A 243 16.52 -9.01 2.43
C VAL A 243 16.96 -7.83 1.57
N MET A 244 16.42 -6.62 1.80
CA MET A 244 16.79 -5.43 1.05
C MET A 244 18.30 -5.11 1.19
N MET A 245 18.82 -5.13 2.39
CA MET A 245 20.23 -4.84 2.69
C MET A 245 21.20 -5.89 2.14
N THR A 246 20.75 -7.12 1.91
CA THR A 246 21.56 -8.23 1.39
C THR A 246 21.29 -8.53 -0.09
N SER A 247 20.44 -7.75 -0.76
CA SER A 247 20.20 -7.82 -2.21
C SER A 247 21.37 -7.22 -2.99
N THR A 248 21.45 -7.51 -4.28
CA THR A 248 22.45 -6.95 -5.18
C THR A 248 21.75 -6.18 -6.33
N PRO A 249 21.92 -4.83 -6.38
CA PRO A 249 22.58 -3.98 -5.39
C PRO A 249 21.85 -3.94 -4.05
N ALA A 250 22.58 -3.64 -2.98
CA ALA A 250 22.01 -3.49 -1.64
C ALA A 250 21.12 -2.23 -1.54
N LEU A 251 19.96 -2.37 -0.89
CA LEU A 251 19.02 -1.29 -0.66
C LEU A 251 19.00 -0.91 0.83
N HIS A 252 19.37 0.32 1.13
CA HIS A 252 19.36 0.87 2.47
C HIS A 252 18.36 2.02 2.55
N TYR A 253 17.21 1.78 3.19
CA TYR A 253 16.16 2.79 3.32
C TYR A 253 16.17 3.51 4.66
N TRP A 254 16.60 2.84 5.73
CA TRP A 254 16.63 3.42 7.06
C TRP A 254 17.61 4.59 7.16
N LYS A 255 17.19 5.64 7.82
CA LYS A 255 18.00 6.77 8.26
C LYS A 255 18.28 6.65 9.77
N PRO A 256 19.23 7.42 10.34
CA PRO A 256 19.45 7.41 11.78
C PRO A 256 18.19 7.65 12.59
N ALA A 257 17.35 8.61 12.18
CA ALA A 257 16.08 8.89 12.85
C ALA A 257 15.07 7.72 12.71
N SER A 258 15.09 6.93 11.61
CA SER A 258 14.26 5.72 11.51
C SER A 258 14.61 4.72 12.61
N LEU A 259 15.90 4.48 12.84
CA LEU A 259 16.38 3.58 13.90
C LEU A 259 16.04 4.13 15.29
N GLU A 260 16.16 5.44 15.48
CA GLU A 260 15.79 6.08 16.75
C GLU A 260 14.30 5.88 17.07
N VAL A 261 13.41 6.13 16.10
CA VAL A 261 11.98 5.87 16.26
C VAL A 261 11.71 4.40 16.64
N MET A 262 12.33 3.43 15.93
CA MET A 262 12.16 2.01 16.21
C MET A 262 12.61 1.64 17.64
N ASN A 263 13.73 2.19 18.10
CA ASN A 263 14.24 1.97 19.46
C ASN A 263 13.31 2.59 20.52
N CYS A 264 12.85 3.83 20.29
CA CYS A 264 11.90 4.50 21.17
C CYS A 264 10.59 3.70 21.30
N VAL A 265 10.04 3.20 20.20
CA VAL A 265 8.79 2.40 20.20
C VAL A 265 8.95 1.13 21.04
N ARG A 266 10.10 0.43 20.92
CA ARG A 266 10.39 -0.74 21.77
C ARG A 266 10.45 -0.38 23.25
N SER A 267 11.09 0.75 23.58
CA SER A 267 11.16 1.25 24.96
C SER A 267 9.78 1.60 25.51
N TRP A 268 8.94 2.29 24.70
CA TRP A 268 7.58 2.64 25.10
C TRP A 268 6.72 1.39 25.36
N ARG A 269 6.88 0.35 24.54
CA ARG A 269 6.18 -0.92 24.80
C ARG A 269 6.63 -1.58 26.10
N ALA A 270 7.92 -1.49 26.45
CA ALA A 270 8.43 -1.97 27.75
C ALA A 270 7.88 -1.13 28.93
N GLU A 271 7.50 0.14 28.72
CA GLU A 271 6.80 1.00 29.66
C GLU A 271 5.28 0.70 29.77
N GLY A 272 4.74 -0.19 28.93
CA GLY A 272 3.34 -0.58 28.92
C GLY A 272 2.48 0.11 27.86
N ILE A 273 3.04 0.94 26.95
CA ILE A 273 2.32 1.55 25.84
C ILE A 273 2.16 0.52 24.73
N SER A 274 0.92 0.29 24.29
CA SER A 274 0.62 -0.61 23.17
C SER A 274 1.00 0.05 21.84
N ALA A 275 2.30 -0.03 21.50
CA ALA A 275 2.87 0.49 20.25
C ALA A 275 3.85 -0.50 19.64
N CYS A 276 3.86 -0.58 18.31
CA CYS A 276 4.85 -1.32 17.52
C CYS A 276 5.16 -0.58 16.22
N TYR A 277 6.23 -0.95 15.54
CA TYR A 277 6.61 -0.30 14.29
C TYR A 277 6.55 -1.26 13.09
N THR A 278 6.38 -0.66 11.93
CA THR A 278 6.65 -1.29 10.64
C THR A 278 7.21 -0.26 9.67
N VAL A 279 8.08 -0.69 8.76
CA VAL A 279 8.74 0.19 7.80
C VAL A 279 8.57 -0.38 6.39
N ASP A 280 8.09 0.42 5.48
CA ASP A 280 8.02 0.08 4.05
C ASP A 280 9.36 0.36 3.35
N ALA A 281 9.42 0.23 2.02
CA ALA A 281 10.60 0.58 1.23
C ALA A 281 10.82 2.11 1.21
N GLY A 282 11.17 2.68 2.34
CA GLY A 282 11.40 4.10 2.58
C GLY A 282 11.95 4.36 3.99
N PRO A 283 12.29 5.62 4.33
CA PRO A 283 12.85 5.97 5.63
C PRO A 283 11.80 6.22 6.72
N ASN A 284 10.52 6.43 6.33
CA ASN A 284 9.46 6.79 7.26
C ASN A 284 8.98 5.57 8.04
N VAL A 285 8.70 5.76 9.31
CA VAL A 285 8.33 4.68 10.22
C VAL A 285 6.85 4.78 10.54
N HIS A 286 6.10 3.73 10.29
CA HIS A 286 4.72 3.59 10.69
C HIS A 286 4.68 3.02 12.11
N VAL A 287 4.12 3.76 13.04
CA VAL A 287 3.98 3.35 14.43
C VAL A 287 2.51 3.04 14.70
N LEU A 288 2.24 1.74 14.77
CA LEU A 288 0.91 1.21 15.01
C LEU A 288 0.67 1.14 16.51
N CYS A 289 -0.47 1.68 16.95
CA CYS A 289 -0.84 1.66 18.36
C CYS A 289 -2.36 1.51 18.53
N LEU A 290 -2.80 1.22 19.75
CA LEU A 290 -4.23 1.31 20.08
C LEU A 290 -4.67 2.78 20.08
N GLU A 291 -5.92 3.05 19.72
CA GLU A 291 -6.46 4.42 19.67
C GLU A 291 -6.31 5.15 21.01
N THR A 292 -6.40 4.44 22.13
CA THR A 292 -6.21 4.99 23.48
C THR A 292 -4.80 5.55 23.70
N GLU A 293 -3.81 5.05 22.96
CA GLU A 293 -2.41 5.46 23.05
C GLU A 293 -1.99 6.48 21.99
N ALA A 294 -2.85 6.74 20.98
CA ALA A 294 -2.48 7.52 19.80
C ALA A 294 -1.98 8.93 20.15
N GLN A 295 -2.57 9.62 21.11
CA GLN A 295 -2.14 10.97 21.51
C GLN A 295 -0.76 10.98 22.14
N VAL A 296 -0.47 10.01 23.01
CA VAL A 296 0.85 9.93 23.66
C VAL A 296 1.93 9.51 22.67
N VAL A 297 1.59 8.60 21.74
CA VAL A 297 2.50 8.16 20.67
C VAL A 297 2.80 9.32 19.71
N ASP A 298 1.78 10.04 19.21
CA ASP A 298 1.98 11.21 18.34
C ASP A 298 2.86 12.26 19.01
N LYS A 299 2.58 12.61 20.27
CA LYS A 299 3.38 13.58 21.02
C LYS A 299 4.84 13.13 21.13
N ARG A 300 5.08 11.90 21.58
CA ARG A 300 6.44 11.37 21.76
C ARG A 300 7.21 11.27 20.42
N LEU A 301 6.54 10.92 19.32
CA LEU A 301 7.17 10.89 17.99
C LEU A 301 7.65 12.28 17.55
N ARG A 302 6.86 13.33 17.80
CA ARG A 302 7.24 14.73 17.47
C ARG A 302 8.43 15.25 18.28
N GLU A 303 8.73 14.64 19.41
CA GLU A 303 9.87 15.00 20.27
C GLU A 303 11.20 14.31 19.79
N ILE A 304 11.12 13.32 18.90
CA ILE A 304 12.32 12.62 18.38
C ILE A 304 13.03 13.49 17.35
N GLN A 305 14.33 13.71 17.59
CA GLN A 305 15.15 14.49 16.65
C GLN A 305 15.21 13.80 15.28
N GLY A 306 14.87 14.57 14.22
CA GLY A 306 14.86 14.07 12.84
C GLY A 306 13.51 13.52 12.39
N VAL A 307 12.48 13.57 13.21
CA VAL A 307 11.07 13.45 12.80
C VAL A 307 10.58 14.83 12.37
N GLU A 308 10.27 15.00 11.10
CA GLU A 308 9.86 16.28 10.51
C GLU A 308 8.37 16.56 10.73
N ASN A 309 7.54 15.50 10.73
CA ASN A 309 6.09 15.57 10.93
C ASN A 309 5.56 14.19 11.35
N VAL A 310 4.35 14.14 11.87
CA VAL A 310 3.59 12.92 12.14
C VAL A 310 2.22 13.03 11.48
N LEU A 311 1.88 12.04 10.66
CA LEU A 311 0.53 11.87 10.12
C LEU A 311 -0.18 10.79 10.92
N VAL A 312 -1.45 11.00 11.22
CA VAL A 312 -2.25 10.05 12.02
C VAL A 312 -3.39 9.54 11.16
N ALA A 313 -3.51 8.23 11.05
CA ALA A 313 -4.55 7.56 10.28
C ALA A 313 -5.16 6.41 11.08
N ARG A 314 -6.47 6.20 10.94
CA ARG A 314 -7.19 5.04 11.49
C ARG A 314 -7.32 3.95 10.44
N ALA A 315 -7.86 2.80 10.83
CA ALA A 315 -8.29 1.79 9.86
C ALA A 315 -9.34 2.39 8.92
N GLY A 316 -9.16 2.21 7.60
CA GLY A 316 -9.97 2.81 6.55
C GLY A 316 -10.80 1.80 5.78
N GLY A 317 -11.86 2.29 5.15
CA GLY A 317 -12.81 1.52 4.35
C GLY A 317 -12.28 1.10 2.97
N PRO A 318 -13.15 0.49 2.15
CA PRO A 318 -12.83 0.00 0.81
C PRO A 318 -12.68 1.14 -0.20
N ALA A 319 -12.16 0.82 -1.38
CA ALA A 319 -12.27 1.70 -2.53
C ALA A 319 -13.74 1.90 -2.92
N GLN A 320 -14.13 3.12 -3.24
CA GLN A 320 -15.53 3.46 -3.53
C GLN A 320 -15.66 4.47 -4.67
N ILE A 321 -16.79 4.39 -5.37
CA ILE A 321 -17.17 5.41 -6.35
C ILE A 321 -17.64 6.66 -5.61
N VAL A 322 -17.08 7.80 -6.00
CA VAL A 322 -17.55 9.12 -5.53
C VAL A 322 -18.74 9.51 -6.37
N LYS A 323 -19.90 9.76 -5.73
CA LYS A 323 -21.06 10.27 -6.40
C LYS A 323 -20.87 11.76 -6.68
N ASN A 324 -21.19 12.21 -7.92
CA ASN A 324 -21.17 13.65 -8.23
C ASN A 324 -22.20 14.37 -7.31
N GLY A 325 -21.70 15.10 -6.33
CA GLY A 325 -22.54 15.85 -5.39
C GLY A 325 -22.09 15.84 -3.92
N ASP A 326 -21.04 15.10 -3.60
CA ASP A 326 -20.43 15.10 -2.25
C ASP A 326 -19.12 15.90 -2.20
#